data_35e8c89e7c56ba18b3335766dae4f6da
#
_entry.id   35e8c89e7c56ba18b3335766dae4f6da
#
_cell.length_a   1.000
_cell.length_b   1.000
_cell.length_c   1.000
_cell.angle_alpha   90.00
_cell.angle_beta   90.00
_cell.angle_gamma   90.00
#
_symmetry.space_group_name_H-M   'P 1'
#
loop_
_entity.id
_entity.type
_entity.pdbx_description
1 polymer ?
#
loop_
_entity_poly.entity_id
_entity_poly.type
_entity_poly.pdbx_seq_one_letter_code
_entity_poly.pdbx_strand_id
1 'polypeptide(L)'
;MAARLFLRPAFRRLGVFATKRGKMANTSSAKKATRKIARRAAVNKNRRSRVRNFVRKVEEALASGDKAAATAAFQAAQPELMRAATKGVLHRNTASRKVSRLAQRVKSLQA
;
A
#
# COMPACT_ATOMS: atom_id res chain seq x y z
N MET A 1 37.53 17.85 -5.22
CA MET A 1 37.92 16.65 -5.96
C MET A 1 37.09 15.43 -5.59
N ALA A 2 36.89 15.19 -4.33
CA ALA A 2 36.07 14.05 -3.87
C ALA A 2 34.61 14.15 -4.34
N ALA A 3 34.08 15.34 -4.40
CA ALA A 3 32.69 15.55 -4.83
C ALA A 3 32.43 15.04 -6.23
N ARG A 4 33.40 15.16 -7.11
CA ARG A 4 33.24 14.70 -8.48
C ARG A 4 33.09 13.18 -8.55
N LEU A 5 33.75 12.48 -7.68
CA LEU A 5 33.66 11.02 -7.64
C LEU A 5 32.28 10.56 -7.21
N PHE A 6 31.65 11.25 -6.27
CA PHE A 6 30.33 10.89 -5.81
C PHE A 6 29.27 11.12 -6.88
N LEU A 7 29.38 12.20 -7.60
CA LEU A 7 28.39 12.54 -8.62
C LEU A 7 28.39 11.54 -9.77
N ARG A 8 29.56 11.11 -10.21
CA ARG A 8 29.66 10.21 -11.33
C ARG A 8 28.97 8.87 -11.10
N PRO A 9 29.14 8.19 -9.98
CA PRO A 9 28.42 6.95 -9.76
C PRO A 9 26.90 7.13 -9.80
N ALA A 10 26.38 8.22 -9.27
CA ALA A 10 24.96 8.48 -9.29
C ALA A 10 24.44 8.60 -10.71
N PHE A 11 25.12 9.34 -11.55
CA PHE A 11 24.71 9.50 -12.95
C PHE A 11 24.75 8.18 -13.69
N ARG A 12 25.77 7.38 -13.46
CA ARG A 12 25.87 6.09 -14.12
C ARG A 12 24.72 5.17 -13.76
N ARG A 13 24.33 5.16 -12.50
CA ARG A 13 23.20 4.34 -12.07
C ARG A 13 21.92 4.76 -12.73
N LEU A 14 21.67 6.03 -12.81
CA LEU A 14 20.48 6.55 -13.49
C LEU A 14 20.48 6.17 -14.98
N GLY A 15 21.61 6.25 -15.61
CA GLY A 15 21.73 5.85 -17.01
C GLY A 15 21.44 4.37 -17.21
N VAL A 16 21.89 3.54 -16.31
CA VAL A 16 21.64 2.09 -16.39
C VAL A 16 20.15 1.80 -16.25
N PHE A 17 19.48 2.45 -15.33
CA PHE A 17 18.03 2.26 -15.17
C PHE A 17 17.26 2.67 -16.41
N ALA A 18 17.60 3.81 -16.98
CA ALA A 18 16.94 4.28 -18.19
C ALA A 18 17.15 3.30 -19.34
N THR A 19 18.34 2.76 -19.49
CA THR A 19 18.66 1.79 -20.52
C THR A 19 17.84 0.52 -20.36
N LYS A 20 17.73 0.00 -19.15
CA LYS A 20 16.96 -1.22 -18.90
C LYS A 20 15.50 -1.04 -19.29
N ARG A 21 14.91 0.09 -18.93
CA ARG A 21 13.51 0.32 -19.25
C ARG A 21 13.26 0.39 -20.74
N GLY A 22 14.20 0.95 -21.49
CA GLY A 22 14.08 1.06 -22.93
C GLY A 22 14.05 -0.28 -23.64
N LYS A 23 14.57 -1.32 -23.00
CA LYS A 23 14.68 -2.64 -23.63
C LYS A 23 13.56 -3.60 -23.31
N MET A 24 12.56 -3.19 -22.51
CA MET A 24 11.67 -4.16 -21.88
C MET A 24 10.48 -4.62 -22.70
N ALA A 25 10.04 -3.95 -23.71
CA ALA A 25 8.81 -4.32 -24.39
C ALA A 25 9.00 -4.42 -25.88
N ASN A 26 9.64 -5.50 -26.33
CA ASN A 26 9.91 -5.69 -27.75
C ASN A 26 8.87 -6.53 -28.49
N THR A 27 8.22 -7.48 -27.81
CA THR A 27 7.25 -8.35 -28.47
C THR A 27 5.84 -7.83 -28.25
N SER A 28 4.91 -8.24 -29.12
CA SER A 28 3.50 -7.85 -28.97
C SER A 28 2.89 -8.39 -27.66
N SER A 29 3.23 -9.60 -27.27
CA SER A 29 2.76 -10.16 -26.01
C SER A 29 3.35 -9.42 -24.81
N ALA A 30 4.62 -9.02 -24.86
CA ALA A 30 5.23 -8.22 -23.81
C ALA A 30 4.58 -6.85 -23.69
N LYS A 31 4.25 -6.22 -24.82
CA LYS A 31 3.55 -4.93 -24.82
C LYS A 31 2.15 -5.06 -24.20
N LYS A 32 1.44 -6.13 -24.54
CA LYS A 32 0.13 -6.41 -23.96
C LYS A 32 0.24 -6.63 -22.46
N ALA A 33 1.23 -7.39 -22.02
CA ALA A 33 1.47 -7.63 -20.60
C ALA A 33 1.78 -6.32 -19.86
N THR A 34 2.57 -5.43 -20.46
CA THR A 34 2.88 -4.12 -19.88
C THR A 34 1.61 -3.29 -19.64
N ARG A 35 0.72 -3.24 -20.64
CA ARG A 35 -0.55 -2.51 -20.50
C ARG A 35 -1.43 -3.13 -19.41
N LYS A 36 -1.48 -4.45 -19.35
CA LYS A 36 -2.25 -5.17 -18.33
C LYS A 36 -1.72 -4.88 -16.94
N ILE A 37 -0.40 -4.92 -16.76
CA ILE A 37 0.25 -4.62 -15.49
C ILE A 37 -0.03 -3.18 -15.06
N ALA A 38 0.04 -2.23 -16.00
CA ALA A 38 -0.23 -0.83 -15.70
C ALA A 38 -1.66 -0.62 -15.19
N ARG A 39 -2.64 -1.26 -15.83
CA ARG A 39 -4.04 -1.19 -15.38
C ARG A 39 -4.23 -1.79 -14.00
N ARG A 40 -3.63 -2.96 -13.76
CA ARG A 40 -3.70 -3.60 -12.44
C ARG A 40 -3.05 -2.74 -11.37
N ALA A 41 -1.91 -2.13 -11.68
CA ALA A 41 -1.21 -1.26 -10.74
C ALA A 41 -2.08 -0.07 -10.33
N ALA A 42 -2.78 0.55 -11.28
CA ALA A 42 -3.67 1.67 -11.01
C ALA A 42 -4.83 1.24 -10.09
N VAL A 43 -5.48 0.12 -10.40
CA VAL A 43 -6.57 -0.41 -9.59
C VAL A 43 -6.09 -0.77 -8.20
N ASN A 44 -4.94 -1.45 -8.09
CA ASN A 44 -4.38 -1.86 -6.81
C ASN A 44 -3.94 -0.67 -5.98
N LYS A 45 -3.44 0.39 -6.62
CA LYS A 45 -3.09 1.63 -5.94
C LYS A 45 -4.32 2.24 -5.26
N ASN A 46 -5.45 2.29 -5.97
CA ASN A 46 -6.69 2.80 -5.42
C ASN A 46 -7.17 1.95 -4.25
N ARG A 47 -7.08 0.63 -4.37
CA ARG A 47 -7.47 -0.28 -3.29
C ARG A 47 -6.60 -0.09 -2.05
N ARG A 48 -5.29 0.04 -2.23
CA ARG A 48 -4.36 0.27 -1.13
C ARG A 48 -4.60 1.60 -0.44
N SER A 49 -4.83 2.65 -1.22
CA SER A 49 -5.14 3.97 -0.68
C SER A 49 -6.42 3.95 0.13
N ARG A 50 -7.43 3.24 -0.36
CA ARG A 50 -8.70 3.09 0.35
C ARG A 50 -8.50 2.39 1.71
N VAL A 51 -7.76 1.29 1.73
CA VAL A 51 -7.46 0.57 2.97
C VAL A 51 -6.71 1.46 3.95
N ARG A 52 -5.69 2.17 3.47
CA ARG A 52 -4.90 3.07 4.31
C ARG A 52 -5.76 4.17 4.91
N ASN A 53 -6.68 4.71 4.14
CA ASN A 53 -7.58 5.76 4.62
C ASN A 53 -8.49 5.25 5.74
N PHE A 54 -9.04 4.05 5.59
CA PHE A 54 -9.88 3.47 6.63
C PHE A 54 -9.09 3.16 7.90
N VAL A 55 -7.89 2.63 7.76
CA VAL A 55 -7.01 2.36 8.91
C VAL A 55 -6.63 3.68 9.60
N ARG A 56 -6.33 4.71 8.83
CA ARG A 56 -6.01 6.03 9.38
C ARG A 56 -7.16 6.59 10.19
N LYS A 57 -8.39 6.46 9.70
CA LYS A 57 -9.58 6.91 10.42
C LYS A 57 -9.72 6.21 11.76
N VAL A 58 -9.44 4.91 11.80
CA VAL A 58 -9.46 4.17 13.06
C VAL A 58 -8.39 4.70 14.01
N GLU A 59 -7.19 4.91 13.51
CA GLU A 59 -6.07 5.40 14.32
C GLU A 59 -6.34 6.80 14.85
N GLU A 60 -6.91 7.68 14.03
CA GLU A 60 -7.30 9.03 14.45
C GLU A 60 -8.34 8.99 15.57
N ALA A 61 -9.33 8.12 15.42
CA ALA A 61 -10.36 7.95 16.46
C ALA A 61 -9.75 7.40 17.74
N LEU A 62 -8.81 6.47 17.64
CA LEU A 62 -8.10 5.94 18.81
C LEU A 62 -7.27 7.03 19.49
N ALA A 63 -6.62 7.87 18.71
CA ALA A 63 -5.79 8.97 19.24
C ALA A 63 -6.65 10.02 19.96
N SER A 64 -7.86 10.28 19.45
CA SER A 64 -8.79 11.21 20.08
C SER A 64 -9.42 10.65 21.36
N GLY A 65 -9.35 9.33 21.55
CA GLY A 65 -9.91 8.69 22.72
C GLY A 65 -11.43 8.52 22.69
N ASP A 66 -12.08 8.79 21.56
CA ASP A 66 -13.52 8.64 21.42
C ASP A 66 -13.85 7.17 21.07
N LYS A 67 -14.39 6.46 22.03
CA LYS A 67 -14.73 5.06 21.89
C LYS A 67 -15.79 4.81 20.81
N ALA A 68 -16.83 5.63 20.79
CA ALA A 68 -17.91 5.46 19.82
C ALA A 68 -17.39 5.66 18.39
N ALA A 69 -16.60 6.70 18.18
CA ALA A 69 -16.00 6.98 16.88
C ALA A 69 -15.01 5.87 16.48
N ALA A 70 -14.22 5.37 17.44
CA ALA A 70 -13.27 4.29 17.19
C ALA A 70 -13.98 3.00 16.79
N THR A 71 -15.05 2.65 17.48
CA THR A 71 -15.85 1.46 17.18
C THR A 71 -16.48 1.57 15.79
N ALA A 72 -17.08 2.70 15.48
CA ALA A 72 -17.69 2.93 14.18
C ALA A 72 -16.64 2.87 13.04
N ALA A 73 -15.49 3.52 13.25
CA ALA A 73 -14.41 3.49 12.28
C ALA A 73 -13.86 2.08 12.08
N PHE A 74 -13.71 1.32 13.14
CA PHE A 74 -13.26 -0.06 13.07
C PHE A 74 -14.24 -0.96 12.33
N GLN A 75 -15.52 -0.81 12.59
CA GLN A 75 -16.55 -1.57 11.89
C GLN A 75 -16.55 -1.27 10.40
N ALA A 76 -16.24 -0.04 10.01
CA ALA A 76 -16.10 0.32 8.59
C ALA A 76 -14.79 -0.20 8.00
N ALA A 77 -13.71 -0.22 8.77
CA ALA A 77 -12.39 -0.64 8.30
C ALA A 77 -12.26 -2.16 8.16
N GLN A 78 -12.90 -2.92 9.00
CA GLN A 78 -12.77 -4.37 9.00
C GLN A 78 -13.15 -5.01 7.66
N PRO A 79 -14.32 -4.71 7.07
CA PRO A 79 -14.65 -5.28 5.76
C PRO A 79 -13.71 -4.80 4.66
N GLU A 80 -13.19 -3.59 4.74
CA GLU A 80 -12.22 -3.09 3.76
C GLU A 80 -10.91 -3.87 3.81
N LEU A 81 -10.40 -4.18 5.00
CA LEU A 81 -9.20 -5.01 5.15
C LEU A 81 -9.43 -6.42 4.64
N MET A 82 -10.57 -7.02 4.93
CA MET A 82 -10.89 -8.35 4.44
C MET A 82 -11.06 -8.38 2.92
N ARG A 83 -11.68 -7.34 2.37
CA ARG A 83 -11.83 -7.20 0.93
C ARG A 83 -10.47 -7.04 0.23
N ALA A 84 -9.56 -6.28 0.83
CA ALA A 84 -8.21 -6.12 0.31
C ALA A 84 -7.46 -7.45 0.30
N ALA A 85 -7.63 -8.28 1.30
CA ALA A 85 -7.05 -9.62 1.35
C ALA A 85 -7.62 -10.51 0.25
N THR A 86 -8.94 -10.47 0.04
CA THR A 86 -9.61 -11.22 -1.02
C THR A 86 -9.15 -10.82 -2.40
N LYS A 87 -8.93 -9.52 -2.61
CA LYS A 87 -8.46 -8.99 -3.89
C LYS A 87 -6.97 -9.16 -4.12
N GLY A 88 -6.23 -9.66 -3.13
CA GLY A 88 -4.79 -9.90 -3.24
C GLY A 88 -3.93 -8.67 -3.03
N VAL A 89 -4.50 -7.55 -2.62
CA VAL A 89 -3.75 -6.31 -2.33
C VAL A 89 -2.94 -6.47 -1.05
N LEU A 90 -3.50 -7.15 -0.06
CA LEU A 90 -2.84 -7.50 1.18
C LEU A 90 -2.83 -9.01 1.34
N HIS A 91 -1.77 -9.53 1.95
CA HIS A 91 -1.77 -10.93 2.34
C HIS A 91 -2.79 -11.14 3.46
N ARG A 92 -3.51 -12.27 3.41
CA ARG A 92 -4.56 -12.53 4.41
C ARG A 92 -4.06 -12.52 5.85
N ASN A 93 -2.83 -12.97 6.06
CA ASN A 93 -2.24 -12.97 7.40
C ASN A 93 -1.97 -11.55 7.88
N THR A 94 -1.54 -10.67 6.99
CA THR A 94 -1.33 -9.25 7.30
C THR A 94 -2.65 -8.57 7.65
N ALA A 95 -3.69 -8.83 6.87
CA ALA A 95 -5.02 -8.27 7.12
C ALA A 95 -5.58 -8.76 8.46
N SER A 96 -5.49 -10.05 8.73
CA SER A 96 -5.94 -10.63 9.99
C SER A 96 -5.22 -10.04 11.18
N ARG A 97 -3.91 -9.88 11.07
CA ARG A 97 -3.09 -9.30 12.13
C ARG A 97 -3.49 -7.86 12.41
N LYS A 98 -3.70 -7.07 11.37
CA LYS A 98 -4.13 -5.69 11.52
C LYS A 98 -5.50 -5.59 12.16
N VAL A 99 -6.46 -6.39 11.72
CA VAL A 99 -7.79 -6.42 12.31
C VAL A 99 -7.72 -6.77 13.78
N SER A 100 -6.96 -7.79 14.13
CA SER A 100 -6.81 -8.23 15.52
C SER A 100 -6.21 -7.12 16.39
N ARG A 101 -5.14 -6.48 15.92
CA ARG A 101 -4.48 -5.41 16.69
C ARG A 101 -5.38 -4.20 16.88
N LEU A 102 -6.09 -3.80 15.83
CA LEU A 102 -7.02 -2.69 15.92
C LEU A 102 -8.19 -3.00 16.85
N ALA A 103 -8.70 -4.24 16.80
CA ALA A 103 -9.76 -4.67 17.69
C ALA A 103 -9.33 -4.59 19.16
N GLN A 104 -8.11 -5.03 19.47
CA GLN A 104 -7.59 -4.95 20.83
C GLN A 104 -7.45 -3.51 21.31
N ARG A 105 -6.98 -2.61 20.44
CA ARG A 105 -6.82 -1.20 20.78
C ARG A 105 -8.18 -0.54 21.03
N VAL A 106 -9.16 -0.84 20.20
CA VAL A 106 -10.53 -0.33 20.36
C VAL A 106 -11.11 -0.85 21.69
N LYS A 107 -10.90 -2.13 21.98
CA LYS A 107 -11.36 -2.73 23.22
C LYS A 107 -10.71 -2.07 24.44
N SER A 108 -9.44 -1.72 24.35
CA SER A 108 -8.73 -1.03 25.42
C SER A 108 -9.35 0.31 25.77
N LEU A 109 -9.88 1.02 24.78
CA LEU A 109 -10.57 2.29 25.03
C LEU A 109 -11.84 2.11 25.83
N GLN A 110 -12.41 0.91 25.81
CA GLN A 110 -13.64 0.64 26.56
C GLN A 110 -13.44 0.52 28.07
N ALA A 111 -12.22 0.23 28.42
CA ALA A 111 -11.87 0.18 29.84
C ALA A 111 -11.76 1.58 30.42
#